data_f7c8ec191f8dba9ce046554bd2ca8fba
#
_entry.id   f7c8ec191f8dba9ce046554bd2ca8fba
#
_cell.length_a   1.000
_cell.length_b   1.000
_cell.length_c   1.000
_cell.angle_alpha   90.00
_cell.angle_beta   90.00
_cell.angle_gamma   90.00
#
_symmetry.space_group_name_H-M   'P 1'
#
loop_
_entity.id
_entity.type
_entity.pdbx_description
1 polymer ?
#
loop_
_entity_poly.entity_id
_entity_poly.type
_entity_poly.pdbx_seq_one_letter_code
_entity_poly.pdbx_strand_id
1 'polypeptide(L)'
;MHKTKQESSLWRQLSPYLKGFHLFFLVSILFSIVSSIITVIGPDKLKEITDTITKGMGGAIDIDKITSIALTLAILYGVGALVSYSSSFIISTMIQRFAERLRNAIAEKINRVPLQYFDSHEQGDTLSRVTNDVDLMTQSFNQSLVQMVSSIVLLIGSIFMMFKTDWHLALTAILSVFAGFALSSIIMVKSQPLFKQQQDNLAKVSGYVEEIYSGHNVVISYNGRHQAKDRFDAINQDLYHSMWKSQFFSGIMMPLMQFVGNFGYVMVCIVGAVLTINGDITIGTIVAFMTYVRIFTQPIGQMAQGITQLQSASAAMGRVFEFLDEEEMEDESQKTRQLEAPKGHVTFEHVRFGYAPDKTIIHDFTAEAKRGQKVAIVGPTGAGKTTMVNLLMRFYDIQAGKITIDGVDTKAMSREEVHDAFSMVLQDTWLFEGTIRENLVFNQTDISDEAVEAATRAVGVHHFIRTLPNGYDTVLDDSVTLSVGQKQLLTIARALLKDAPLLILDEATSSVDTRTEELIQKAMDKLMEGRTSFVIAHRLSTIRNADLILVMKDGNIIEQGNHQELMSQNGFYADLYNSQFTEEVA
;
A
#
# COMPACT_ATOMS: atom_id res chain seq x y z
N MET A 1 -18.83 -1.25 -23.23
CA MET A 1 -19.67 -0.24 -22.54
C MET A 1 -19.48 -0.18 -21.02
N HIS A 2 -19.07 -1.26 -20.32
CA HIS A 2 -18.75 -1.21 -18.87
C HIS A 2 -17.44 -0.46 -18.55
N LYS A 3 -16.38 -0.61 -19.34
CA LYS A 3 -15.09 0.08 -19.14
C LYS A 3 -15.19 1.62 -19.17
N THR A 4 -15.96 2.18 -20.08
CA THR A 4 -16.11 3.65 -20.21
C THR A 4 -16.90 4.30 -19.07
N LYS A 5 -17.80 3.58 -18.39
CA LYS A 5 -18.50 4.09 -17.20
C LYS A 5 -17.60 4.10 -15.96
N GLN A 6 -16.71 3.13 -15.84
CA GLN A 6 -15.76 3.02 -14.72
C GLN A 6 -14.66 4.10 -14.83
N GLU A 7 -14.14 4.37 -16.03
CA GLU A 7 -13.16 5.43 -16.26
C GLU A 7 -13.72 6.84 -15.99
N SER A 8 -14.97 7.12 -16.37
CA SER A 8 -15.61 8.41 -16.06
C SER A 8 -15.84 8.62 -14.56
N SER A 9 -16.03 7.56 -13.79
CA SER A 9 -16.13 7.57 -12.33
C SER A 9 -14.78 7.92 -11.69
N LEU A 10 -13.67 7.31 -12.13
CA LEU A 10 -12.33 7.53 -11.59
C LEU A 10 -11.86 8.99 -11.75
N TRP A 11 -12.10 9.61 -12.93
CA TRP A 11 -11.75 11.02 -13.14
C TRP A 11 -12.56 11.96 -12.24
N ARG A 12 -13.78 11.61 -11.92
CA ARG A 12 -14.61 12.39 -10.99
C ARG A 12 -14.12 12.27 -9.55
N GLN A 13 -13.68 11.11 -9.13
CA GLN A 13 -13.07 10.85 -7.82
C GLN A 13 -11.71 11.55 -7.68
N LEU A 14 -10.93 11.64 -8.77
CA LEU A 14 -9.63 12.32 -8.79
C LEU A 14 -9.75 13.86 -8.64
N SER A 15 -10.85 14.42 -9.12
CA SER A 15 -11.08 15.88 -9.20
C SER A 15 -10.83 16.64 -7.88
N PRO A 16 -11.29 16.17 -6.69
CA PRO A 16 -11.05 16.86 -5.42
C PRO A 16 -9.55 17.00 -5.09
N TYR A 17 -8.76 15.97 -5.39
CA TYR A 17 -7.31 15.95 -5.10
C TYR A 17 -6.50 16.82 -6.05
N LEU A 18 -7.04 17.09 -7.25
CA LEU A 18 -6.44 17.99 -8.25
C LEU A 18 -6.90 19.46 -8.08
N LYS A 19 -7.79 19.73 -7.15
CA LYS A 19 -8.32 21.08 -6.94
C LYS A 19 -7.19 22.08 -6.61
N GLY A 20 -7.14 23.18 -7.36
CA GLY A 20 -6.08 24.20 -7.26
C GLY A 20 -4.86 23.96 -8.16
N PHE A 21 -4.74 22.82 -8.86
CA PHE A 21 -3.63 22.55 -9.78
C PHE A 21 -3.96 22.82 -11.25
N HIS A 22 -5.22 23.12 -11.60
CA HIS A 22 -5.66 23.29 -12.99
C HIS A 22 -4.83 24.35 -13.76
N LEU A 23 -4.53 25.47 -13.12
CA LEU A 23 -3.73 26.53 -13.75
C LEU A 23 -2.29 26.07 -14.02
N PHE A 24 -1.67 25.41 -13.06
CA PHE A 24 -0.29 24.89 -13.21
C PHE A 24 -0.22 23.82 -14.29
N PHE A 25 -1.23 22.97 -14.38
CA PHE A 25 -1.35 21.95 -15.42
C PHE A 25 -1.49 22.59 -16.82
N LEU A 26 -2.35 23.60 -16.97
CA LEU A 26 -2.51 24.33 -18.24
C LEU A 26 -1.22 25.04 -18.64
N VAL A 27 -0.53 25.70 -17.72
CA VAL A 27 0.74 26.36 -17.99
C VAL A 27 1.81 25.37 -18.42
N SER A 28 1.90 24.21 -17.76
CA SER A 28 2.85 23.15 -18.13
C SER A 28 2.56 22.59 -19.52
N ILE A 29 1.29 22.35 -19.85
CA ILE A 29 0.89 21.92 -21.20
C ILE A 29 1.27 22.98 -22.24
N LEU A 30 0.96 24.26 -21.98
CA LEU A 30 1.30 25.34 -22.90
C LEU A 30 2.82 25.41 -23.13
N PHE A 31 3.62 25.30 -22.08
CA PHE A 31 5.07 25.27 -22.19
C PHE A 31 5.57 24.08 -22.99
N SER A 32 4.98 22.91 -22.78
CA SER A 32 5.28 21.69 -23.55
C SER A 32 4.97 21.88 -25.05
N ILE A 33 3.83 22.48 -25.37
CA ILE A 33 3.45 22.81 -26.75
C ILE A 33 4.45 23.77 -27.38
N VAL A 34 4.80 24.86 -26.69
CA VAL A 34 5.77 25.85 -27.19
C VAL A 34 7.13 25.22 -27.44
N SER A 35 7.65 24.43 -26.51
CA SER A 35 8.93 23.71 -26.67
C SER A 35 8.90 22.75 -27.86
N SER A 36 7.79 22.02 -28.04
CA SER A 36 7.61 21.11 -29.17
C SER A 36 7.54 21.83 -30.52
N ILE A 37 6.87 22.98 -30.59
CA ILE A 37 6.82 23.82 -31.81
C ILE A 37 8.22 24.32 -32.17
N ILE A 38 9.02 24.77 -31.19
CA ILE A 38 10.41 25.18 -31.43
C ILE A 38 11.22 24.02 -32.03
N THR A 39 11.05 22.79 -31.53
CA THR A 39 11.71 21.60 -32.04
C THR A 39 11.34 21.32 -33.50
N VAL A 40 10.07 21.50 -33.87
CA VAL A 40 9.55 21.26 -35.24
C VAL A 40 10.04 22.32 -36.23
N ILE A 41 10.31 23.55 -35.80
CA ILE A 41 10.83 24.64 -36.68
C ILE A 41 12.32 24.45 -36.98
N GLY A 42 13.07 23.78 -36.11
CA GLY A 42 14.53 23.62 -36.24
C GLY A 42 15.02 23.09 -37.58
N PRO A 43 14.44 22.00 -38.14
CA PRO A 43 14.85 21.44 -39.44
C PRO A 43 14.71 22.43 -40.63
N ASP A 44 13.70 23.31 -40.60
CA ASP A 44 13.51 24.31 -41.64
C ASP A 44 14.68 25.35 -41.63
N LYS A 45 15.17 25.72 -40.47
CA LYS A 45 16.34 26.56 -40.32
C LYS A 45 17.65 25.86 -40.74
N LEU A 46 17.77 24.55 -40.49
CA LEU A 46 18.89 23.74 -40.98
C LEU A 46 18.90 23.67 -42.51
N LYS A 47 17.71 23.54 -43.15
CA LYS A 47 17.54 23.66 -44.60
C LYS A 47 18.13 24.99 -45.12
N GLU A 48 17.77 26.10 -44.47
CA GLU A 48 18.21 27.44 -44.89
C GLU A 48 19.73 27.58 -44.78
N ILE A 49 20.38 27.07 -43.73
CA ILE A 49 21.85 26.99 -43.61
C ILE A 49 22.46 26.16 -44.76
N THR A 50 21.96 24.97 -44.97
CA THR A 50 22.48 24.04 -45.97
C THR A 50 22.35 24.65 -47.38
N ASP A 51 21.22 25.27 -47.70
CA ASP A 51 20.99 25.89 -49.00
C ASP A 51 21.92 27.12 -49.19
N THR A 52 22.21 27.88 -48.13
CA THR A 52 23.16 29.01 -48.20
C THR A 52 24.58 28.51 -48.47
N ILE A 53 25.00 27.40 -47.83
CA ILE A 53 26.31 26.78 -48.07
C ILE A 53 26.39 26.28 -49.53
N THR A 54 25.36 25.54 -49.97
CA THR A 54 25.35 24.90 -51.32
C THR A 54 25.39 25.94 -52.42
N LYS A 55 24.64 27.04 -52.27
CA LYS A 55 24.67 28.18 -53.23
C LYS A 55 26.03 28.88 -53.28
N GLY A 56 26.73 28.94 -52.14
CA GLY A 56 28.05 29.54 -52.04
C GLY A 56 29.20 28.65 -52.56
N MET A 57 28.98 27.35 -52.84
CA MET A 57 30.02 26.45 -53.36
C MET A 57 30.55 26.83 -54.75
N GLY A 58 29.79 27.59 -55.52
CA GLY A 58 30.21 28.15 -56.82
C GLY A 58 30.78 29.59 -56.75
N GLY A 59 30.96 30.17 -55.52
CA GLY A 59 31.43 31.53 -55.29
C GLY A 59 31.84 31.76 -53.83
N ALA A 60 31.48 32.93 -53.26
CA ALA A 60 31.73 33.21 -51.85
C ALA A 60 30.56 32.70 -51.00
N ILE A 61 30.86 31.94 -49.94
CA ILE A 61 29.88 31.49 -48.95
C ILE A 61 29.52 32.70 -48.06
N ASP A 62 28.24 32.97 -47.90
CA ASP A 62 27.73 34.00 -47.01
C ASP A 62 27.80 33.55 -45.55
N ILE A 63 28.96 33.76 -44.93
CA ILE A 63 29.24 33.37 -43.52
C ILE A 63 28.38 34.17 -42.55
N ASP A 64 28.11 35.44 -42.82
CA ASP A 64 27.33 36.33 -41.96
C ASP A 64 25.88 35.84 -41.86
N LYS A 65 25.29 35.44 -42.97
CA LYS A 65 23.94 34.83 -42.98
C LYS A 65 23.90 33.50 -42.27
N ILE A 66 24.88 32.64 -42.44
CA ILE A 66 24.97 31.34 -41.73
C ILE A 66 25.07 31.58 -40.24
N THR A 67 25.94 32.51 -39.81
CA THR A 67 26.14 32.87 -38.41
C THR A 67 24.85 33.41 -37.79
N SER A 68 24.13 34.25 -38.50
CA SER A 68 22.84 34.82 -38.03
C SER A 68 21.78 33.72 -37.82
N ILE A 69 21.66 32.76 -38.77
CA ILE A 69 20.71 31.64 -38.66
C ILE A 69 21.12 30.68 -37.53
N ALA A 70 22.42 30.38 -37.42
CA ALA A 70 22.95 29.54 -36.34
C ALA A 70 22.71 30.14 -34.96
N LEU A 71 22.93 31.45 -34.80
CA LEU A 71 22.65 32.18 -33.57
C LEU A 71 21.14 32.15 -33.25
N THR A 72 20.29 32.36 -34.25
CA THR A 72 18.83 32.27 -34.09
C THR A 72 18.41 30.87 -33.60
N LEU A 73 18.97 29.79 -34.20
CA LEU A 73 18.74 28.43 -33.76
C LEU A 73 19.21 28.18 -32.33
N ALA A 74 20.41 28.67 -31.99
CA ALA A 74 20.95 28.52 -30.62
C ALA A 74 20.04 29.22 -29.58
N ILE A 75 19.55 30.40 -29.88
CA ILE A 75 18.59 31.13 -29.02
C ILE A 75 17.28 30.37 -28.94
N LEU A 76 16.70 29.93 -30.06
CA LEU A 76 15.45 29.17 -30.08
C LEU A 76 15.55 27.87 -29.24
N TYR A 77 16.62 27.08 -29.42
CA TYR A 77 16.82 25.88 -28.64
C TYR A 77 17.11 26.17 -27.17
N GLY A 78 17.83 27.25 -26.84
CA GLY A 78 18.03 27.69 -25.48
C GLY A 78 16.72 28.07 -24.78
N VAL A 79 15.87 28.84 -25.47
CA VAL A 79 14.51 29.16 -24.98
C VAL A 79 13.66 27.90 -24.85
N GLY A 80 13.69 27.00 -25.85
CA GLY A 80 12.98 25.74 -25.84
C GLY A 80 13.39 24.86 -24.65
N ALA A 81 14.68 24.79 -24.34
CA ALA A 81 15.20 24.05 -23.19
C ALA A 81 14.73 24.65 -21.86
N LEU A 82 14.75 25.97 -21.70
CA LEU A 82 14.26 26.65 -20.49
C LEU A 82 12.75 26.45 -20.28
N VAL A 83 11.98 26.55 -21.36
CA VAL A 83 10.52 26.33 -21.32
C VAL A 83 10.21 24.86 -20.99
N SER A 84 10.93 23.91 -21.60
CA SER A 84 10.78 22.47 -21.31
C SER A 84 11.16 22.14 -19.87
N TYR A 85 12.26 22.69 -19.36
CA TYR A 85 12.66 22.55 -17.96
C TYR A 85 11.58 23.09 -17.01
N SER A 86 11.07 24.30 -17.29
CA SER A 86 10.01 24.91 -16.48
C SER A 86 8.73 24.07 -16.48
N SER A 87 8.34 23.52 -17.65
CA SER A 87 7.21 22.60 -17.76
C SER A 87 7.40 21.36 -16.89
N SER A 88 8.57 20.72 -16.98
CA SER A 88 8.89 19.52 -16.22
C SER A 88 8.95 19.78 -14.71
N PHE A 89 9.48 20.94 -14.29
CA PHE A 89 9.52 21.34 -12.88
C PHE A 89 8.12 21.55 -12.30
N ILE A 90 7.26 22.27 -13.05
CA ILE A 90 5.88 22.55 -12.62
C ILE A 90 5.09 21.26 -12.48
N ILE A 91 5.13 20.37 -13.49
CA ILE A 91 4.34 19.13 -13.48
C ILE A 91 4.83 18.18 -12.40
N SER A 92 6.15 18.04 -12.23
CA SER A 92 6.73 17.18 -11.20
C SER A 92 6.33 17.65 -9.79
N THR A 93 6.42 18.96 -9.53
CA THR A 93 6.00 19.55 -8.24
C THR A 93 4.50 19.33 -7.98
N MET A 94 3.67 19.51 -9.01
CA MET A 94 2.23 19.29 -8.91
C MET A 94 1.91 17.83 -8.58
N ILE A 95 2.55 16.88 -9.26
CA ILE A 95 2.31 15.45 -9.08
C ILE A 95 2.77 15.00 -7.68
N GLN A 96 3.89 15.51 -7.16
CA GLN A 96 4.34 15.20 -5.80
C GLN A 96 3.37 15.72 -4.73
N ARG A 97 2.85 16.94 -4.89
CA ARG A 97 1.81 17.46 -3.98
C ARG A 97 0.48 16.70 -4.07
N PHE A 98 0.14 16.23 -5.26
CA PHE A 98 -1.00 15.34 -5.46
C PHE A 98 -0.81 14.02 -4.69
N ALA A 99 0.37 13.39 -4.81
CA ALA A 99 0.72 12.16 -4.09
C ALA A 99 0.67 12.36 -2.56
N GLU A 100 1.19 13.48 -2.05
CA GLU A 100 1.10 13.86 -0.64
C GLU A 100 -0.35 13.91 -0.15
N ARG A 101 -1.23 14.63 -0.89
CA ARG A 101 -2.65 14.72 -0.54
C ARG A 101 -3.34 13.36 -0.53
N LEU A 102 -3.00 12.51 -1.50
CA LEU A 102 -3.58 11.18 -1.60
C LEU A 102 -3.13 10.28 -0.45
N ARG A 103 -1.83 10.29 -0.11
CA ARG A 103 -1.31 9.54 1.05
C ARG A 103 -1.94 10.02 2.37
N ASN A 104 -2.10 11.32 2.55
CA ASN A 104 -2.77 11.88 3.73
C ASN A 104 -4.22 11.42 3.81
N ALA A 105 -4.96 11.46 2.68
CA ALA A 105 -6.33 10.97 2.65
C ALA A 105 -6.45 9.47 2.99
N ILE A 106 -5.51 8.65 2.49
CA ILE A 106 -5.46 7.22 2.82
C ILE A 106 -5.12 7.03 4.32
N ALA A 107 -4.15 7.77 4.87
CA ALA A 107 -3.78 7.70 6.27
C ALA A 107 -4.95 8.09 7.20
N GLU A 108 -5.70 9.14 6.84
CA GLU A 108 -6.93 9.50 7.57
C GLU A 108 -8.00 8.41 7.44
N LYS A 109 -8.18 7.84 6.25
CA LYS A 109 -9.15 6.79 5.98
C LYS A 109 -8.87 5.52 6.78
N ILE A 110 -7.60 5.11 6.93
CA ILE A 110 -7.19 3.97 7.76
C ILE A 110 -7.76 4.08 9.17
N ASN A 111 -7.76 5.27 9.75
CA ASN A 111 -8.28 5.49 11.10
C ASN A 111 -9.82 5.57 11.19
N ARG A 112 -10.52 5.65 10.05
CA ARG A 112 -11.98 5.79 10.00
C ARG A 112 -12.70 4.53 9.53
N VAL A 113 -11.99 3.62 8.88
CA VAL A 113 -12.56 2.35 8.40
C VAL A 113 -12.76 1.40 9.60
N PRO A 114 -13.90 0.67 9.67
CA PRO A 114 -14.15 -0.28 10.74
C PRO A 114 -13.15 -1.45 10.74
N LEU A 115 -12.87 -2.01 11.91
CA LEU A 115 -11.93 -3.13 12.09
C LEU A 115 -12.30 -4.35 11.22
N GLN A 116 -13.59 -4.53 10.92
CA GLN A 116 -14.10 -5.57 10.01
C GLN A 116 -13.43 -5.57 8.63
N TYR A 117 -13.07 -4.40 8.12
CA TYR A 117 -12.34 -4.29 6.85
C TYR A 117 -10.97 -4.96 6.97
N PHE A 118 -10.22 -4.67 8.03
CA PHE A 118 -8.87 -5.22 8.22
C PHE A 118 -8.88 -6.73 8.54
N ASP A 119 -9.93 -7.23 9.18
CA ASP A 119 -10.10 -8.66 9.43
C ASP A 119 -10.46 -9.46 8.15
N SER A 120 -11.06 -8.79 7.16
CA SER A 120 -11.46 -9.40 5.88
C SER A 120 -10.46 -9.22 4.75
N HIS A 121 -9.44 -8.36 4.93
CA HIS A 121 -8.42 -8.05 3.93
C HIS A 121 -7.02 -8.28 4.49
N GLU A 122 -6.10 -8.72 3.64
CA GLU A 122 -4.70 -8.89 4.04
C GLU A 122 -4.05 -7.52 4.33
N GLN A 123 -3.33 -7.42 5.43
CA GLN A 123 -2.64 -6.18 5.84
C GLN A 123 -1.66 -5.69 4.77
N GLY A 124 -0.97 -6.62 4.09
CA GLY A 124 -0.05 -6.33 3.01
C GLY A 124 -0.70 -5.66 1.80
N ASP A 125 -1.96 -6.00 1.49
CA ASP A 125 -2.69 -5.38 0.39
C ASP A 125 -3.01 -3.91 0.68
N THR A 126 -3.50 -3.61 1.89
CA THR A 126 -3.76 -2.23 2.32
C THR A 126 -2.49 -1.38 2.32
N LEU A 127 -1.37 -1.92 2.84
CA LEU A 127 -0.08 -1.22 2.84
C LEU A 127 0.41 -0.97 1.40
N SER A 128 0.26 -1.95 0.51
CA SER A 128 0.62 -1.82 -0.91
C SER A 128 -0.17 -0.71 -1.61
N ARG A 129 -1.44 -0.50 -1.27
CA ARG A 129 -2.26 0.61 -1.79
C ARG A 129 -1.72 1.98 -1.39
N VAL A 130 -1.26 2.13 -0.14
CA VAL A 130 -0.67 3.38 0.39
C VAL A 130 0.67 3.71 -0.26
N THR A 131 1.51 2.70 -0.46
CA THR A 131 2.90 2.85 -0.93
C THR A 131 3.00 2.62 -2.43
N ASN A 132 2.92 1.37 -2.86
CA ASN A 132 3.22 0.98 -4.23
C ASN A 132 2.24 1.56 -5.28
N ASP A 133 0.94 1.57 -4.98
CA ASP A 133 -0.06 2.04 -5.94
C ASP A 133 -0.01 3.56 -6.11
N VAL A 134 0.17 4.32 -5.02
CA VAL A 134 0.35 5.78 -5.11
C VAL A 134 1.65 6.12 -5.84
N ASP A 135 2.73 5.39 -5.60
CA ASP A 135 4.01 5.60 -6.29
C ASP A 135 3.91 5.25 -7.78
N LEU A 136 3.25 4.16 -8.12
CA LEU A 136 2.99 3.77 -9.52
C LEU A 136 2.16 4.83 -10.27
N MET A 137 1.12 5.36 -9.63
CA MET A 137 0.34 6.48 -10.19
C MET A 137 1.21 7.71 -10.39
N THR A 138 1.96 8.10 -9.38
CA THR A 138 2.84 9.29 -9.39
C THR A 138 3.89 9.19 -10.49
N GLN A 139 4.58 8.06 -10.58
CA GLN A 139 5.60 7.80 -11.58
C GLN A 139 5.02 7.78 -12.99
N SER A 140 3.89 7.09 -13.18
CA SER A 140 3.23 6.98 -14.49
C SER A 140 2.74 8.34 -14.98
N PHE A 141 2.14 9.15 -14.11
CA PHE A 141 1.70 10.50 -14.48
C PHE A 141 2.88 11.43 -14.80
N ASN A 142 3.95 11.38 -14.02
CA ASN A 142 5.13 12.20 -14.25
C ASN A 142 5.79 11.90 -15.59
N GLN A 143 5.87 10.63 -15.98
CA GLN A 143 6.47 10.21 -17.24
C GLN A 143 5.54 10.41 -18.44
N SER A 144 4.21 10.20 -18.28
CA SER A 144 3.31 10.09 -19.42
C SER A 144 2.63 11.38 -19.82
N LEU A 145 2.23 12.25 -18.86
CA LEU A 145 1.35 13.39 -19.18
C LEU A 145 2.01 14.41 -20.12
N VAL A 146 3.19 14.92 -19.75
CA VAL A 146 3.92 15.90 -20.58
C VAL A 146 4.41 15.24 -21.87
N GLN A 147 4.91 13.99 -21.75
CA GLN A 147 5.42 13.24 -22.90
C GLN A 147 4.35 13.01 -23.97
N MET A 148 3.12 12.66 -23.58
CA MET A 148 2.02 12.46 -24.54
C MET A 148 1.65 13.76 -25.26
N VAL A 149 1.54 14.88 -24.53
CA VAL A 149 1.25 16.18 -25.13
C VAL A 149 2.35 16.56 -26.11
N SER A 150 3.61 16.48 -25.71
CA SER A 150 4.76 16.75 -26.60
C SER A 150 4.75 15.86 -27.82
N SER A 151 4.49 14.56 -27.66
CA SER A 151 4.45 13.58 -28.76
C SER A 151 3.36 13.90 -29.78
N ILE A 152 2.17 14.29 -29.32
CA ILE A 152 1.07 14.68 -30.21
C ILE A 152 1.44 15.94 -31.01
N VAL A 153 2.01 16.94 -30.35
CA VAL A 153 2.41 18.19 -31.01
C VAL A 153 3.55 17.95 -32.00
N LEU A 154 4.55 17.16 -31.64
CA LEU A 154 5.66 16.79 -32.53
C LEU A 154 5.17 15.99 -33.75
N LEU A 155 4.25 15.03 -33.55
CA LEU A 155 3.66 14.24 -34.62
C LEU A 155 2.89 15.12 -35.61
N ILE A 156 1.94 15.91 -35.13
CA ILE A 156 1.12 16.80 -35.97
C ILE A 156 1.99 17.87 -36.63
N GLY A 157 2.86 18.49 -35.85
CA GLY A 157 3.76 19.55 -36.33
C GLY A 157 4.75 19.05 -37.38
N SER A 158 5.35 17.85 -37.20
CA SER A 158 6.26 17.28 -38.19
C SER A 158 5.54 16.92 -39.48
N ILE A 159 4.36 16.31 -39.42
CA ILE A 159 3.55 16.04 -40.61
C ILE A 159 3.25 17.33 -41.39
N PHE A 160 2.78 18.37 -40.67
CA PHE A 160 2.47 19.66 -41.28
C PHE A 160 3.70 20.27 -41.98
N MET A 161 4.86 20.29 -41.31
CA MET A 161 6.09 20.85 -41.87
C MET A 161 6.64 20.02 -43.02
N MET A 162 6.52 18.68 -42.98
CA MET A 162 6.89 17.80 -44.08
C MET A 162 6.08 18.12 -45.33
N PHE A 163 4.75 18.20 -45.24
CA PHE A 163 3.89 18.55 -46.38
C PHE A 163 4.12 19.97 -46.90
N LYS A 164 4.38 20.92 -45.98
CA LYS A 164 4.73 22.30 -46.37
C LYS A 164 6.06 22.40 -47.13
N THR A 165 7.01 21.52 -46.79
CA THR A 165 8.37 21.56 -47.38
C THR A 165 8.41 20.88 -48.72
N ASP A 166 7.93 19.62 -48.83
CA ASP A 166 7.75 18.87 -50.07
C ASP A 166 6.83 17.67 -49.88
N TRP A 167 5.79 17.54 -50.69
CA TRP A 167 4.78 16.50 -50.52
C TRP A 167 5.25 15.10 -50.97
N HIS A 168 6.17 15.00 -51.96
CA HIS A 168 6.68 13.70 -52.43
C HIS A 168 7.56 13.04 -51.36
N LEU A 169 8.45 13.81 -50.76
CA LEU A 169 9.28 13.35 -49.65
C LEU A 169 8.45 13.06 -48.42
N ALA A 170 7.38 13.87 -48.14
CA ALA A 170 6.46 13.62 -47.05
C ALA A 170 5.77 12.25 -47.20
N LEU A 171 5.23 11.97 -48.37
CA LEU A 171 4.58 10.69 -48.66
C LEU A 171 5.56 9.52 -48.56
N THR A 172 6.78 9.66 -49.09
CA THR A 172 7.84 8.65 -49.02
C THR A 172 8.18 8.32 -47.55
N ALA A 173 8.40 9.34 -46.74
CA ALA A 173 8.71 9.17 -45.32
C ALA A 173 7.58 8.48 -44.55
N ILE A 174 6.34 8.95 -44.73
CA ILE A 174 5.16 8.40 -44.08
C ILE A 174 4.94 6.92 -44.46
N LEU A 175 5.01 6.59 -45.78
CA LEU A 175 4.83 5.21 -46.22
C LEU A 175 5.92 4.28 -45.66
N SER A 176 7.19 4.74 -45.63
CA SER A 176 8.30 3.97 -45.05
C SER A 176 8.07 3.63 -43.59
N VAL A 177 7.58 4.61 -42.82
CA VAL A 177 7.29 4.42 -41.38
C VAL A 177 6.08 3.50 -41.18
N PHE A 178 5.01 3.66 -41.97
CA PHE A 178 3.85 2.77 -41.91
C PHE A 178 4.19 1.31 -42.23
N ALA A 179 5.05 1.06 -43.23
CA ALA A 179 5.54 -0.29 -43.56
C ALA A 179 6.27 -0.91 -42.34
N GLY A 180 7.08 -0.12 -41.65
CA GLY A 180 7.75 -0.55 -40.45
C GLY A 180 6.80 -0.82 -39.27
N PHE A 181 5.77 0.00 -39.15
CA PHE A 181 4.72 -0.21 -38.14
C PHE A 181 3.95 -1.52 -38.39
N ALA A 182 3.60 -1.81 -39.61
CA ALA A 182 2.93 -3.05 -39.98
C ALA A 182 3.78 -4.27 -39.57
N LEU A 183 5.09 -4.21 -39.87
CA LEU A 183 6.02 -5.27 -39.50
C LEU A 183 6.15 -5.42 -37.96
N SER A 184 6.28 -4.31 -37.25
CA SER A 184 6.35 -4.29 -35.76
C SER A 184 5.07 -4.83 -35.12
N SER A 185 3.90 -4.50 -35.66
CA SER A 185 2.61 -4.99 -35.20
C SER A 185 2.49 -6.51 -35.30
N ILE A 186 2.98 -7.09 -36.40
CA ILE A 186 2.98 -8.55 -36.58
C ILE A 186 3.84 -9.24 -35.52
N ILE A 187 5.02 -8.68 -35.20
CA ILE A 187 5.90 -9.22 -34.16
C ILE A 187 5.24 -9.07 -32.78
N MET A 188 4.63 -7.92 -32.48
CA MET A 188 3.97 -7.66 -31.23
C MET A 188 2.82 -8.64 -30.95
N VAL A 189 1.96 -8.88 -31.93
CA VAL A 189 0.85 -9.84 -31.82
C VAL A 189 1.37 -11.26 -31.54
N LYS A 190 2.45 -11.66 -32.21
CA LYS A 190 3.08 -12.99 -32.03
C LYS A 190 3.81 -13.10 -30.68
N SER A 191 4.31 -12.02 -30.11
CA SER A 191 5.04 -12.03 -28.84
C SER A 191 4.12 -12.01 -27.61
N GLN A 192 2.90 -11.47 -27.72
CA GLN A 192 1.95 -11.36 -26.60
C GLN A 192 1.71 -12.67 -25.83
N PRO A 193 1.43 -13.82 -26.47
CA PRO A 193 1.24 -15.09 -25.76
C PRO A 193 2.51 -15.56 -25.04
N LEU A 194 3.69 -15.21 -25.55
CA LEU A 194 4.97 -15.56 -24.93
C LEU A 194 5.21 -14.75 -23.64
N PHE A 195 4.83 -13.48 -23.63
CA PHE A 195 4.88 -12.66 -22.40
C PHE A 195 3.92 -13.18 -21.32
N LYS A 196 2.71 -13.59 -21.71
CA LYS A 196 1.77 -14.21 -20.77
C LYS A 196 2.34 -15.50 -20.19
N GLN A 197 2.88 -16.37 -21.05
CA GLN A 197 3.51 -17.62 -20.60
C GLN A 197 4.71 -17.38 -19.68
N GLN A 198 5.53 -16.37 -19.96
CA GLN A 198 6.63 -15.95 -19.08
C GLN A 198 6.09 -15.53 -17.70
N GLN A 199 5.03 -14.72 -17.67
CA GLN A 199 4.44 -14.24 -16.41
C GLN A 199 3.86 -15.41 -15.59
N ASP A 200 3.15 -16.32 -16.25
CA ASP A 200 2.58 -17.52 -15.61
C ASP A 200 3.68 -18.42 -15.02
N ASN A 201 4.79 -18.61 -15.76
CA ASN A 201 5.91 -19.43 -15.27
C ASN A 201 6.72 -18.71 -14.18
N LEU A 202 6.86 -17.39 -14.23
CA LEU A 202 7.48 -16.61 -13.15
C LEU A 202 6.67 -16.72 -11.86
N ALA A 203 5.35 -16.65 -11.95
CA ALA A 203 4.47 -16.83 -10.80
C ALA A 203 4.63 -18.22 -10.16
N LYS A 204 4.76 -19.29 -11.00
CA LYS A 204 5.02 -20.66 -10.51
C LYS A 204 6.36 -20.77 -9.77
N VAL A 205 7.44 -20.17 -10.32
CA VAL A 205 8.75 -20.16 -9.66
C VAL A 205 8.69 -19.41 -8.34
N SER A 206 8.08 -18.21 -8.33
CA SER A 206 7.96 -17.40 -7.11
C SER A 206 7.15 -18.12 -6.03
N GLY A 207 5.98 -18.69 -6.37
CA GLY A 207 5.17 -19.43 -5.41
C GLY A 207 5.88 -20.68 -4.89
N TYR A 208 6.62 -21.38 -5.73
CA TYR A 208 7.40 -22.54 -5.29
C TYR A 208 8.57 -22.15 -4.35
N VAL A 209 9.27 -21.06 -4.66
CA VAL A 209 10.34 -20.53 -3.78
C VAL A 209 9.76 -20.14 -2.42
N GLU A 210 8.63 -19.44 -2.40
CA GLU A 210 7.93 -19.05 -1.17
C GLU A 210 7.50 -20.29 -0.35
N GLU A 211 6.93 -21.31 -1.00
CA GLU A 211 6.55 -22.59 -0.36
C GLU A 211 7.76 -23.25 0.31
N ILE A 212 8.86 -23.42 -0.43
CA ILE A 212 10.07 -24.08 0.08
C ILE A 212 10.79 -23.22 1.14
N TYR A 213 10.79 -21.90 1.00
CA TYR A 213 11.39 -21.01 1.97
C TYR A 213 10.61 -21.03 3.29
N SER A 214 9.29 -20.92 3.23
CA SER A 214 8.43 -20.98 4.42
C SER A 214 8.49 -22.35 5.10
N GLY A 215 8.55 -23.43 4.29
CA GLY A 215 8.68 -24.80 4.78
C GLY A 215 10.13 -25.29 4.96
N HIS A 216 11.14 -24.39 4.97
CA HIS A 216 12.57 -24.78 4.91
C HIS A 216 12.98 -25.78 6.00
N ASN A 217 12.56 -25.55 7.24
CA ASN A 217 12.84 -26.47 8.36
C ASN A 217 12.29 -27.88 8.12
N VAL A 218 11.10 -27.98 7.50
CA VAL A 218 10.49 -29.27 7.17
C VAL A 218 11.29 -29.95 6.06
N VAL A 219 11.63 -29.23 4.99
CA VAL A 219 12.44 -29.75 3.89
C VAL A 219 13.77 -30.32 4.39
N ILE A 220 14.44 -29.63 5.32
CA ILE A 220 15.70 -30.10 5.91
C ILE A 220 15.47 -31.31 6.82
N SER A 221 14.49 -31.25 7.73
CA SER A 221 14.24 -32.31 8.71
C SER A 221 13.87 -33.65 8.06
N TYR A 222 13.20 -33.60 6.91
CA TYR A 222 12.81 -34.79 6.16
C TYR A 222 13.74 -35.13 4.99
N ASN A 223 14.93 -34.51 4.90
CA ASN A 223 15.92 -34.71 3.83
C ASN A 223 15.37 -34.47 2.41
N GLY A 224 14.37 -33.59 2.27
CA GLY A 224 13.68 -33.31 1.02
C GLY A 224 14.45 -32.45 -0.01
N ARG A 225 15.72 -32.08 0.27
CA ARG A 225 16.51 -31.13 -0.56
C ARG A 225 16.63 -31.53 -2.02
N HIS A 226 16.88 -32.81 -2.30
CA HIS A 226 17.02 -33.30 -3.68
C HIS A 226 15.72 -33.16 -4.45
N GLN A 227 14.62 -33.61 -3.86
CA GLN A 227 13.29 -33.54 -4.48
C GLN A 227 12.87 -32.08 -4.71
N ALA A 228 13.12 -31.19 -3.73
CA ALA A 228 12.83 -29.77 -3.86
C ALA A 228 13.64 -29.14 -4.99
N LYS A 229 14.95 -29.49 -5.10
CA LYS A 229 15.82 -29.00 -6.17
C LYS A 229 15.37 -29.50 -7.55
N ASP A 230 15.09 -30.77 -7.70
CA ASP A 230 14.68 -31.35 -8.99
C ASP A 230 13.38 -30.71 -9.50
N ARG A 231 12.42 -30.48 -8.59
CA ARG A 231 11.17 -29.78 -8.92
C ARG A 231 11.41 -28.32 -9.28
N PHE A 232 12.28 -27.62 -8.54
CA PHE A 232 12.70 -26.26 -8.87
C PHE A 232 13.35 -26.18 -10.25
N ASP A 233 14.29 -27.09 -10.55
CA ASP A 233 15.02 -27.11 -11.82
C ASP A 233 14.04 -27.30 -13.00
N ALA A 234 13.02 -28.16 -12.85
CA ALA A 234 12.00 -28.37 -13.89
C ALA A 234 11.18 -27.09 -14.14
N ILE A 235 10.67 -26.44 -13.08
CA ILE A 235 9.87 -25.22 -13.18
C ILE A 235 10.73 -24.05 -13.73
N ASN A 236 11.98 -23.96 -13.29
CA ASN A 236 12.91 -22.93 -13.74
C ASN A 236 13.32 -23.13 -15.21
N GLN A 237 13.37 -24.35 -15.71
CA GLN A 237 13.61 -24.63 -17.11
C GLN A 237 12.46 -24.16 -18.00
N ASP A 238 11.21 -24.33 -17.55
CA ASP A 238 10.03 -23.81 -18.24
C ASP A 238 10.04 -22.28 -18.27
N LEU A 239 10.43 -21.64 -17.15
CA LEU A 239 10.63 -20.20 -17.09
C LEU A 239 11.73 -19.74 -18.04
N TYR A 240 12.88 -20.43 -18.06
CA TYR A 240 13.98 -20.12 -18.96
C TYR A 240 13.53 -20.12 -20.42
N HIS A 241 12.82 -21.16 -20.87
CA HIS A 241 12.36 -21.27 -22.25
C HIS A 241 11.35 -20.18 -22.64
N SER A 242 10.41 -19.87 -21.76
CA SER A 242 9.44 -18.80 -22.00
C SER A 242 10.09 -17.42 -21.94
N MET A 243 11.00 -17.20 -21.00
CA MET A 243 11.73 -15.94 -20.84
C MET A 243 12.68 -15.69 -22.02
N TRP A 244 13.42 -16.72 -22.47
CA TRP A 244 14.29 -16.59 -23.63
C TRP A 244 13.51 -16.15 -24.88
N LYS A 245 12.37 -16.79 -25.16
CA LYS A 245 11.54 -16.46 -26.32
C LYS A 245 10.96 -15.04 -26.21
N SER A 246 10.40 -14.68 -25.08
CA SER A 246 9.81 -13.35 -24.88
C SER A 246 10.87 -12.25 -24.95
N GLN A 247 12.06 -12.46 -24.35
CA GLN A 247 13.17 -11.51 -24.41
C GLN A 247 13.76 -11.39 -25.82
N PHE A 248 13.83 -12.48 -26.57
CA PHE A 248 14.26 -12.43 -27.96
C PHE A 248 13.34 -11.53 -28.80
N PHE A 249 12.01 -11.74 -28.72
CA PHE A 249 11.06 -10.90 -29.45
C PHE A 249 11.03 -9.46 -28.96
N SER A 250 11.15 -9.24 -27.65
CA SER A 250 11.27 -7.90 -27.08
C SER A 250 12.56 -7.20 -27.53
N GLY A 251 13.68 -7.93 -27.49
CA GLY A 251 15.00 -7.40 -27.86
C GLY A 251 15.12 -7.01 -29.32
N ILE A 252 14.40 -7.69 -30.22
CA ILE A 252 14.37 -7.36 -31.65
C ILE A 252 13.60 -6.06 -31.94
N MET A 253 12.66 -5.65 -31.08
CA MET A 253 11.82 -4.48 -31.35
C MET A 253 12.62 -3.18 -31.53
N MET A 254 13.60 -2.92 -30.67
CA MET A 254 14.43 -1.70 -30.78
C MET A 254 15.29 -1.68 -32.06
N PRO A 255 16.08 -2.72 -32.38
CA PRO A 255 16.80 -2.80 -33.65
C PRO A 255 15.89 -2.69 -34.86
N LEU A 256 14.70 -3.30 -34.81
CA LEU A 256 13.75 -3.24 -35.92
C LEU A 256 13.23 -1.82 -36.14
N MET A 257 12.84 -1.12 -35.06
CA MET A 257 12.39 0.27 -35.16
C MET A 257 13.52 1.19 -35.67
N GLN A 258 14.75 0.93 -35.23
CA GLN A 258 15.92 1.64 -35.74
C GLN A 258 16.18 1.35 -37.24
N PHE A 259 16.05 0.08 -37.67
CA PHE A 259 16.14 -0.30 -39.06
C PHE A 259 15.07 0.41 -39.91
N VAL A 260 13.82 0.46 -39.45
CA VAL A 260 12.72 1.15 -40.15
C VAL A 260 13.01 2.64 -40.28
N GLY A 261 13.49 3.28 -39.21
CA GLY A 261 13.91 4.69 -39.22
C GLY A 261 15.04 4.94 -40.25
N ASN A 262 16.05 4.08 -40.24
CA ASN A 262 17.17 4.15 -41.22
C ASN A 262 16.72 3.86 -42.63
N PHE A 263 15.82 2.90 -42.83
CA PHE A 263 15.24 2.61 -44.14
C PHE A 263 14.46 3.81 -44.70
N GLY A 264 13.62 4.42 -43.88
CA GLY A 264 12.92 5.67 -44.21
C GLY A 264 13.90 6.80 -44.61
N TYR A 265 14.98 6.93 -43.82
CA TYR A 265 16.07 7.86 -44.11
C TYR A 265 16.72 7.60 -45.50
N VAL A 266 17.07 6.35 -45.82
CA VAL A 266 17.64 5.96 -47.12
C VAL A 266 16.66 6.26 -48.27
N MET A 267 15.38 5.93 -48.08
CA MET A 267 14.35 6.22 -49.10
C MET A 267 14.19 7.70 -49.38
N VAL A 268 14.19 8.53 -48.32
CA VAL A 268 14.18 10.00 -48.44
C VAL A 268 15.42 10.51 -49.17
N CYS A 269 16.60 9.95 -48.90
CA CYS A 269 17.82 10.32 -49.64
C CYS A 269 17.76 9.94 -51.13
N ILE A 270 17.28 8.75 -51.48
CA ILE A 270 17.17 8.30 -52.85
C ILE A 270 16.17 9.15 -53.63
N VAL A 271 14.94 9.28 -53.13
CA VAL A 271 13.90 10.10 -53.78
C VAL A 271 14.30 11.56 -53.81
N GLY A 272 14.89 12.06 -52.72
CA GLY A 272 15.38 13.44 -52.62
C GLY A 272 16.51 13.73 -53.61
N ALA A 273 17.45 12.79 -53.84
CA ALA A 273 18.51 12.94 -54.84
C ALA A 273 17.93 13.03 -56.25
N VAL A 274 16.94 12.19 -56.59
CA VAL A 274 16.27 12.24 -57.92
C VAL A 274 15.57 13.59 -58.12
N LEU A 275 14.81 14.06 -57.14
CA LEU A 275 14.13 15.36 -57.18
C LEU A 275 15.12 16.54 -57.24
N THR A 276 16.26 16.43 -56.56
CA THR A 276 17.32 17.45 -56.62
C THR A 276 17.99 17.51 -58.00
N ILE A 277 18.26 16.38 -58.63
CA ILE A 277 18.82 16.30 -59.98
C ILE A 277 17.85 16.91 -61.02
N ASN A 278 16.55 16.70 -60.83
CA ASN A 278 15.50 17.31 -61.65
C ASN A 278 15.33 18.82 -61.41
N GLY A 279 15.91 19.35 -60.33
CA GLY A 279 15.79 20.77 -59.95
C GLY A 279 14.53 21.13 -59.16
N ASP A 280 13.74 20.11 -58.73
CA ASP A 280 12.47 20.32 -58.00
C ASP A 280 12.68 20.71 -56.55
N ILE A 281 13.76 20.26 -55.90
CA ILE A 281 14.11 20.55 -54.51
C ILE A 281 15.59 20.86 -54.36
N THR A 282 15.95 21.43 -53.19
CA THR A 282 17.33 21.73 -52.79
C THR A 282 17.93 20.62 -51.93
N ILE A 283 19.27 20.57 -51.83
CA ILE A 283 19.99 19.65 -50.91
C ILE A 283 19.57 19.91 -49.48
N GLY A 284 19.36 21.17 -49.08
CA GLY A 284 18.88 21.55 -47.75
C GLY A 284 17.50 20.93 -47.41
N THR A 285 16.65 20.71 -48.42
CA THR A 285 15.38 20.03 -48.24
C THR A 285 15.60 18.57 -47.80
N ILE A 286 16.55 17.85 -48.38
CA ILE A 286 16.89 16.47 -47.97
C ILE A 286 17.35 16.46 -46.51
N VAL A 287 18.24 17.39 -46.11
CA VAL A 287 18.76 17.49 -44.75
C VAL A 287 17.62 17.76 -43.75
N ALA A 288 16.68 18.63 -44.10
CA ALA A 288 15.51 18.87 -43.26
C ALA A 288 14.65 17.62 -43.07
N PHE A 289 14.38 16.89 -44.18
CA PHE A 289 13.59 15.68 -44.14
C PHE A 289 14.26 14.54 -43.35
N MET A 290 15.58 14.43 -43.38
CA MET A 290 16.31 13.51 -42.53
C MET A 290 15.99 13.74 -41.04
N THR A 291 15.87 14.99 -40.64
CA THR A 291 15.53 15.38 -39.27
C THR A 291 14.03 15.18 -38.99
N TYR A 292 13.16 15.56 -39.95
CA TYR A 292 11.72 15.35 -39.83
C TYR A 292 11.33 13.89 -39.69
N VAL A 293 11.92 12.95 -40.44
CA VAL A 293 11.67 11.52 -40.29
C VAL A 293 11.92 11.06 -38.84
N ARG A 294 12.99 11.55 -38.25
CA ARG A 294 13.31 11.23 -36.86
C ARG A 294 12.30 11.83 -35.87
N ILE A 295 11.94 13.12 -36.02
CA ILE A 295 10.95 13.82 -35.20
C ILE A 295 9.56 13.21 -35.34
N PHE A 296 9.24 12.64 -36.50
CA PHE A 296 7.97 11.95 -36.77
C PHE A 296 7.91 10.54 -36.16
N THR A 297 9.00 9.76 -36.27
CA THR A 297 9.00 8.35 -35.86
C THR A 297 9.08 8.19 -34.34
N GLN A 298 9.88 9.00 -33.66
CA GLN A 298 10.14 8.88 -32.23
C GLN A 298 8.87 9.04 -31.35
N PRO A 299 8.00 10.04 -31.57
CA PRO A 299 6.78 10.25 -30.78
C PRO A 299 5.81 9.08 -30.79
N ILE A 300 5.76 8.30 -31.87
CA ILE A 300 4.84 7.19 -31.99
C ILE A 300 5.17 6.09 -30.96
N GLY A 301 6.46 5.76 -30.81
CA GLY A 301 6.91 4.83 -29.77
C GLY A 301 6.64 5.35 -28.35
N GLN A 302 6.87 6.64 -28.13
CA GLN A 302 6.62 7.29 -26.84
C GLN A 302 5.13 7.33 -26.46
N MET A 303 4.24 7.55 -27.44
CA MET A 303 2.79 7.47 -27.22
C MET A 303 2.35 6.08 -26.82
N ALA A 304 2.85 5.04 -27.50
CA ALA A 304 2.53 3.66 -27.14
C ALA A 304 2.95 3.31 -25.71
N GLN A 305 4.15 3.73 -25.30
CA GLN A 305 4.64 3.57 -23.94
C GLN A 305 3.80 4.38 -22.93
N GLY A 306 3.46 5.62 -23.25
CA GLY A 306 2.65 6.49 -22.43
C GLY A 306 1.24 5.92 -22.16
N ILE A 307 0.60 5.33 -23.19
CA ILE A 307 -0.69 4.66 -23.04
C ILE A 307 -0.59 3.48 -22.08
N THR A 308 0.44 2.66 -22.19
CA THR A 308 0.65 1.52 -21.28
C THR A 308 0.84 1.99 -19.82
N GLN A 309 1.62 3.05 -19.60
CA GLN A 309 1.82 3.63 -18.28
C GLN A 309 0.53 4.21 -17.70
N LEU A 310 -0.29 4.91 -18.50
CA LEU A 310 -1.58 5.42 -18.06
C LEU A 310 -2.58 4.30 -17.74
N GLN A 311 -2.53 3.17 -18.46
CA GLN A 311 -3.34 2.00 -18.11
C GLN A 311 -2.93 1.41 -16.76
N SER A 312 -1.63 1.31 -16.49
CA SER A 312 -1.10 0.86 -15.19
C SER A 312 -1.50 1.81 -14.06
N ALA A 313 -1.37 3.13 -14.29
CA ALA A 313 -1.82 4.14 -13.34
C ALA A 313 -3.34 4.06 -13.07
N SER A 314 -4.15 3.81 -14.12
CA SER A 314 -5.60 3.66 -13.98
C SER A 314 -5.99 2.44 -13.15
N ALA A 315 -5.25 1.33 -13.28
CA ALA A 315 -5.47 0.14 -12.46
C ALA A 315 -5.10 0.38 -10.98
N ALA A 316 -3.96 1.02 -10.71
CA ALA A 316 -3.55 1.41 -9.36
C ALA A 316 -4.54 2.40 -8.73
N MET A 317 -4.98 3.40 -9.51
CA MET A 317 -6.00 4.36 -9.11
C MET A 317 -7.31 3.68 -8.71
N GLY A 318 -7.75 2.66 -9.46
CA GLY A 318 -8.93 1.87 -9.13
C GLY A 318 -8.84 1.25 -7.74
N ARG A 319 -7.72 0.63 -7.38
CA ARG A 319 -7.51 0.01 -6.06
C ARG A 319 -7.42 1.03 -4.92
N VAL A 320 -6.75 2.16 -5.18
CA VAL A 320 -6.67 3.26 -4.19
C VAL A 320 -8.05 3.85 -3.90
N PHE A 321 -8.85 4.14 -4.93
CA PHE A 321 -10.18 4.70 -4.73
C PHE A 321 -11.19 3.67 -4.20
N GLU A 322 -11.03 2.39 -4.50
CA GLU A 322 -11.79 1.32 -3.85
C GLU A 322 -11.66 1.40 -2.33
N PHE A 323 -10.42 1.57 -1.83
CA PHE A 323 -10.20 1.75 -0.39
C PHE A 323 -10.73 3.10 0.15
N LEU A 324 -10.54 4.19 -0.58
CA LEU A 324 -11.04 5.51 -0.15
C LEU A 324 -12.57 5.60 -0.12
N ASP A 325 -13.26 4.80 -0.95
CA ASP A 325 -14.72 4.74 -1.01
C ASP A 325 -15.32 3.72 -0.01
N GLU A 326 -14.48 2.96 0.74
CA GLU A 326 -14.96 2.05 1.78
C GLU A 326 -15.80 2.78 2.83
N GLU A 327 -16.75 2.04 3.41
CA GLU A 327 -17.64 2.58 4.43
C GLU A 327 -16.86 2.97 5.68
N GLU A 328 -17.09 4.17 6.17
CA GLU A 328 -16.47 4.69 7.38
C GLU A 328 -17.33 4.37 8.61
N MET A 329 -16.70 4.28 9.78
CA MET A 329 -17.41 4.25 11.05
C MET A 329 -18.27 5.50 11.19
N GLU A 330 -19.38 5.37 11.92
CA GLU A 330 -20.26 6.49 12.23
C GLU A 330 -19.49 7.67 12.84
N ASP A 331 -19.78 8.88 12.37
CA ASP A 331 -19.24 10.10 12.98
C ASP A 331 -19.82 10.28 14.40
N GLU A 332 -18.96 10.15 15.39
CA GLU A 332 -19.35 10.20 16.79
C GLU A 332 -19.17 11.58 17.44
N SER A 333 -18.79 12.59 16.67
CA SER A 333 -18.60 13.98 17.17
C SER A 333 -19.84 14.59 17.84
N GLN A 334 -21.02 14.05 17.54
CA GLN A 334 -22.30 14.47 18.14
C GLN A 334 -22.65 13.73 19.44
N LYS A 335 -21.89 12.70 19.83
CA LYS A 335 -22.15 11.94 21.05
C LYS A 335 -21.59 12.69 22.26
N THR A 336 -22.48 13.16 23.10
CA THR A 336 -22.16 14.05 24.25
C THR A 336 -22.24 13.36 25.61
N ARG A 337 -22.63 12.08 25.66
CA ARG A 337 -22.70 11.38 26.96
C ARG A 337 -21.31 10.94 27.40
N GLN A 338 -20.91 11.41 28.57
CA GLN A 338 -19.63 11.13 29.20
C GLN A 338 -19.80 10.27 30.46
N LEU A 339 -18.81 9.41 30.71
CA LEU A 339 -18.72 8.66 31.95
C LEU A 339 -18.10 9.57 33.04
N GLU A 340 -18.92 10.09 33.92
CA GLU A 340 -18.43 10.84 35.09
C GLU A 340 -17.81 9.86 36.10
N ALA A 341 -16.47 9.81 36.20
CA ALA A 341 -15.69 8.96 37.10
C ALA A 341 -16.14 7.47 37.06
N PRO A 342 -15.79 6.72 35.98
CA PRO A 342 -16.28 5.37 35.81
C PRO A 342 -15.86 4.45 36.96
N LYS A 343 -16.84 3.71 37.47
CA LYS A 343 -16.68 2.81 38.64
C LYS A 343 -16.46 1.35 38.23
N GLY A 344 -16.81 1.05 36.96
CA GLY A 344 -16.55 -0.25 36.35
C GLY A 344 -17.65 -1.29 36.56
N HIS A 345 -18.92 -0.89 36.65
CA HIS A 345 -20.06 -1.80 36.60
C HIS A 345 -20.46 -2.02 35.13
N VAL A 346 -20.48 -3.27 34.65
CA VAL A 346 -20.78 -3.62 33.25
C VAL A 346 -21.97 -4.58 33.19
N THR A 347 -22.96 -4.26 32.33
CA THR A 347 -24.08 -5.17 32.05
C THR A 347 -24.17 -5.50 30.58
N PHE A 348 -24.50 -6.77 30.31
CA PHE A 348 -24.85 -7.26 28.99
C PHE A 348 -26.31 -7.74 29.06
N GLU A 349 -27.15 -7.19 28.19
CA GLU A 349 -28.58 -7.49 28.15
C GLU A 349 -28.95 -8.03 26.76
N HIS A 350 -29.20 -9.33 26.63
CA HIS A 350 -29.63 -9.99 25.40
C HIS A 350 -28.77 -9.65 24.16
N VAL A 351 -27.44 -9.63 24.34
CA VAL A 351 -26.51 -9.24 23.28
C VAL A 351 -26.47 -10.31 22.19
N ARG A 352 -26.68 -9.87 20.97
CA ARG A 352 -26.57 -10.68 19.75
C ARG A 352 -25.59 -10.07 18.77
N PHE A 353 -24.74 -10.92 18.17
CA PHE A 353 -23.74 -10.47 17.23
C PHE A 353 -23.26 -11.56 16.28
N GLY A 354 -22.87 -11.16 15.06
CA GLY A 354 -22.12 -11.97 14.08
C GLY A 354 -21.29 -11.07 13.19
N TYR A 355 -20.10 -11.55 12.81
CA TYR A 355 -19.19 -10.82 11.90
C TYR A 355 -19.74 -10.72 10.48
N ALA A 356 -20.59 -11.65 10.07
CA ALA A 356 -21.31 -11.63 8.80
C ALA A 356 -22.84 -11.69 9.06
N PRO A 357 -23.66 -11.08 8.20
CA PRO A 357 -25.10 -11.03 8.39
C PRO A 357 -25.79 -12.39 8.47
N ASP A 358 -25.20 -13.41 7.83
CA ASP A 358 -25.70 -14.78 7.73
C ASP A 358 -25.15 -15.72 8.81
N LYS A 359 -24.15 -15.26 9.60
CA LYS A 359 -23.50 -16.09 10.61
C LYS A 359 -23.51 -15.44 11.99
N THR A 360 -24.47 -15.76 12.82
CA THR A 360 -24.51 -15.34 14.23
C THR A 360 -23.46 -16.12 15.03
N ILE A 361 -22.66 -15.40 15.80
CA ILE A 361 -21.62 -15.96 16.70
C ILE A 361 -22.07 -15.88 18.17
N ILE A 362 -22.68 -14.79 18.60
CA ILE A 362 -23.28 -14.59 19.91
C ILE A 362 -24.79 -14.53 19.72
N HIS A 363 -25.51 -15.46 20.35
CA HIS A 363 -26.97 -15.61 20.13
C HIS A 363 -27.81 -14.85 21.14
N ASP A 364 -27.50 -15.03 22.44
CA ASP A 364 -28.19 -14.34 23.56
C ASP A 364 -27.24 -14.33 24.76
N PHE A 365 -26.47 -13.24 24.89
CA PHE A 365 -25.51 -13.11 25.94
C PHE A 365 -26.02 -12.11 26.98
N THR A 366 -26.31 -12.62 28.20
CA THR A 366 -26.78 -11.81 29.33
C THR A 366 -25.92 -12.10 30.54
N ALA A 367 -25.22 -11.06 31.05
CA ALA A 367 -24.33 -11.14 32.23
C ALA A 367 -24.19 -9.78 32.90
N GLU A 368 -23.82 -9.80 34.19
CA GLU A 368 -23.52 -8.61 34.97
C GLU A 368 -22.16 -8.79 35.66
N ALA A 369 -21.27 -7.79 35.49
CA ALA A 369 -20.00 -7.70 36.19
C ALA A 369 -20.05 -6.52 37.14
N LYS A 370 -19.98 -6.78 38.43
CA LYS A 370 -20.00 -5.75 39.49
C LYS A 370 -18.64 -5.06 39.63
N ARG A 371 -18.65 -3.85 40.14
CA ARG A 371 -17.42 -3.09 40.39
C ARG A 371 -16.37 -3.91 41.17
N GLY A 372 -15.15 -3.93 40.68
CA GLY A 372 -14.00 -4.61 41.27
C GLY A 372 -14.04 -6.14 41.18
N GLN A 373 -14.99 -6.71 40.42
CA GLN A 373 -15.17 -8.14 40.28
C GLN A 373 -14.21 -8.70 39.19
N LYS A 374 -13.62 -9.84 39.49
CA LYS A 374 -12.83 -10.61 38.53
C LYS A 374 -13.73 -11.59 37.78
N VAL A 375 -13.96 -11.35 36.51
CA VAL A 375 -14.82 -12.15 35.63
C VAL A 375 -13.94 -13.01 34.70
N ALA A 376 -13.98 -14.33 34.86
CA ALA A 376 -13.30 -15.26 33.96
C ALA A 376 -14.26 -15.71 32.85
N ILE A 377 -13.83 -15.60 31.59
CA ILE A 377 -14.58 -16.14 30.45
C ILE A 377 -13.89 -17.43 30.01
N VAL A 378 -14.59 -18.55 30.13
CA VAL A 378 -14.06 -19.89 29.83
C VAL A 378 -14.92 -20.60 28.78
N GLY A 379 -14.32 -21.51 28.04
CA GLY A 379 -15.02 -22.29 27.01
C GLY A 379 -14.06 -22.81 25.94
N PRO A 380 -14.47 -23.73 25.08
CA PRO A 380 -13.66 -24.29 24.01
C PRO A 380 -13.27 -23.22 22.99
N THR A 381 -12.30 -23.55 22.14
CA THR A 381 -11.94 -22.70 20.98
C THR A 381 -13.18 -22.51 20.10
N GLY A 382 -13.41 -21.28 19.65
CA GLY A 382 -14.59 -20.94 18.85
C GLY A 382 -15.88 -20.67 19.65
N ALA A 383 -15.88 -20.73 20.98
CA ALA A 383 -17.04 -20.44 21.80
C ALA A 383 -17.50 -18.97 21.79
N GLY A 384 -16.71 -18.04 21.23
CA GLY A 384 -17.02 -16.61 21.16
C GLY A 384 -16.34 -15.73 22.23
N LYS A 385 -15.34 -16.25 22.97
CA LYS A 385 -14.65 -15.52 24.04
C LYS A 385 -14.01 -14.21 23.59
N THR A 386 -13.17 -14.26 22.54
CA THR A 386 -12.53 -13.06 21.94
C THR A 386 -13.56 -12.12 21.32
N THR A 387 -14.65 -12.68 20.76
CA THR A 387 -15.76 -11.85 20.25
C THR A 387 -16.38 -11.00 21.35
N MET A 388 -16.56 -11.53 22.55
CA MET A 388 -17.10 -10.76 23.69
C MET A 388 -16.18 -9.60 24.08
N VAL A 389 -14.85 -9.80 24.07
CA VAL A 389 -13.86 -8.73 24.29
C VAL A 389 -13.98 -7.65 23.21
N ASN A 390 -14.07 -8.04 21.95
CA ASN A 390 -14.22 -7.10 20.84
C ASN A 390 -15.52 -6.26 20.94
N LEU A 391 -16.61 -6.87 21.42
CA LEU A 391 -17.87 -6.16 21.65
C LEU A 391 -17.79 -5.24 22.87
N LEU A 392 -17.11 -5.65 23.95
CA LEU A 392 -16.92 -4.84 25.14
C LEU A 392 -16.10 -3.58 24.84
N MET A 393 -15.05 -3.71 24.03
CA MET A 393 -14.24 -2.60 23.51
C MET A 393 -14.95 -1.80 22.41
N ARG A 394 -16.13 -2.24 21.97
CA ARG A 394 -16.85 -1.63 20.86
C ARG A 394 -16.04 -1.51 19.57
N PHE A 395 -15.14 -2.48 19.32
CA PHE A 395 -14.49 -2.62 18.01
C PHE A 395 -15.51 -3.00 16.92
N TYR A 396 -16.62 -3.62 17.35
CA TYR A 396 -17.79 -3.96 16.54
C TYR A 396 -19.05 -3.52 17.26
N ASP A 397 -20.03 -3.03 16.50
CA ASP A 397 -21.35 -2.70 17.06
C ASP A 397 -22.25 -3.95 17.12
N ILE A 398 -22.96 -4.13 18.25
CA ILE A 398 -23.88 -5.24 18.45
C ILE A 398 -25.11 -5.12 17.53
N GLN A 399 -25.64 -6.26 17.07
CA GLN A 399 -26.82 -6.33 16.20
C GLN A 399 -28.13 -6.20 17.00
N ALA A 400 -28.17 -6.72 18.23
CA ALA A 400 -29.31 -6.59 19.15
C ALA A 400 -28.84 -6.64 20.59
N GLY A 401 -29.71 -6.20 21.52
CA GLY A 401 -29.40 -6.13 22.93
C GLY A 401 -28.73 -4.82 23.32
N LYS A 402 -28.05 -4.83 24.48
CA LYS A 402 -27.43 -3.64 25.04
C LYS A 402 -26.21 -4.02 25.86
N ILE A 403 -25.15 -3.18 25.79
CA ILE A 403 -23.98 -3.23 26.69
C ILE A 403 -23.92 -1.88 27.41
N THR A 404 -23.86 -1.89 28.75
CA THR A 404 -23.73 -0.65 29.51
C THR A 404 -22.50 -0.66 30.41
N ILE A 405 -21.90 0.52 30.58
CA ILE A 405 -20.86 0.79 31.56
C ILE A 405 -21.41 1.82 32.52
N ASP A 406 -21.48 1.47 33.83
CA ASP A 406 -22.08 2.28 34.88
C ASP A 406 -23.51 2.79 34.54
N GLY A 407 -24.29 1.96 33.83
CA GLY A 407 -25.65 2.25 33.41
C GLY A 407 -25.77 3.08 32.11
N VAL A 408 -24.65 3.52 31.53
CA VAL A 408 -24.63 4.24 30.25
C VAL A 408 -24.43 3.26 29.11
N ASP A 409 -25.27 3.34 28.08
CA ASP A 409 -25.17 2.50 26.88
C ASP A 409 -23.90 2.84 26.09
N THR A 410 -23.09 1.82 25.76
CA THR A 410 -21.85 2.01 24.99
C THR A 410 -22.11 2.62 23.60
N LYS A 411 -23.29 2.41 23.01
CA LYS A 411 -23.68 3.06 21.73
C LYS A 411 -23.94 4.55 21.89
N ALA A 412 -24.29 5.02 23.07
CA ALA A 412 -24.57 6.43 23.34
C ALA A 412 -23.29 7.25 23.63
N MET A 413 -22.17 6.60 23.88
CA MET A 413 -20.85 7.18 24.07
C MET A 413 -20.04 7.16 22.77
N SER A 414 -18.97 7.94 22.69
CA SER A 414 -17.96 7.77 21.64
C SER A 414 -17.14 6.49 21.90
N ARG A 415 -16.54 5.93 20.83
CA ARG A 415 -15.60 4.80 20.98
C ARG A 415 -14.39 5.20 21.82
N GLU A 416 -13.89 6.42 21.64
CA GLU A 416 -12.78 6.98 22.41
C GLU A 416 -13.08 6.92 23.92
N GLU A 417 -14.26 7.32 24.33
CA GLU A 417 -14.68 7.31 25.74
C GLU A 417 -14.83 5.89 26.30
N VAL A 418 -15.33 4.95 25.49
CA VAL A 418 -15.35 3.53 25.87
C VAL A 418 -13.92 3.02 26.02
N HIS A 419 -13.01 3.33 25.10
CA HIS A 419 -11.61 2.90 25.15
C HIS A 419 -10.85 3.50 26.33
N ASP A 420 -11.17 4.73 26.72
CA ASP A 420 -10.54 5.39 27.88
C ASP A 420 -10.91 4.72 29.20
N ALA A 421 -12.11 4.13 29.31
CA ALA A 421 -12.53 3.38 30.45
C ALA A 421 -11.82 2.03 30.62
N PHE A 422 -11.11 1.53 29.64
CA PHE A 422 -10.46 0.23 29.64
C PHE A 422 -8.92 0.31 29.57
N SER A 423 -8.25 -0.55 30.34
CA SER A 423 -6.89 -0.99 30.05
C SER A 423 -6.95 -2.39 29.42
N MET A 424 -6.06 -2.68 28.46
CA MET A 424 -6.08 -3.95 27.72
C MET A 424 -4.68 -4.55 27.64
N VAL A 425 -4.57 -5.84 27.94
CA VAL A 425 -3.37 -6.65 27.73
C VAL A 425 -3.76 -7.82 26.82
N LEU A 426 -3.26 -7.80 25.59
CA LEU A 426 -3.54 -8.82 24.57
C LEU A 426 -2.57 -9.99 24.64
N GLN A 427 -2.97 -11.11 24.06
CA GLN A 427 -2.13 -12.29 23.86
C GLN A 427 -0.89 -11.93 23.00
N ASP A 428 -1.12 -11.26 21.87
CA ASP A 428 -0.06 -10.75 21.01
C ASP A 428 0.42 -9.38 21.54
N THR A 429 1.60 -9.39 22.13
CA THR A 429 2.22 -8.20 22.69
C THR A 429 2.84 -7.35 21.59
N TRP A 430 2.29 -6.14 21.36
CA TRP A 430 2.83 -5.21 20.38
C TRP A 430 3.57 -4.05 21.05
N LEU A 431 4.82 -3.84 20.60
CA LEU A 431 5.63 -2.68 20.96
C LEU A 431 5.99 -1.95 19.65
N PHE A 432 5.88 -0.63 19.68
CA PHE A 432 6.19 0.23 18.56
C PHE A 432 7.70 0.52 18.51
N GLU A 433 8.21 0.82 17.32
CA GLU A 433 9.54 1.39 17.16
C GLU A 433 9.60 2.72 17.90
N GLY A 434 10.58 2.87 18.80
CA GLY A 434 10.72 3.99 19.71
C GLY A 434 11.31 3.56 21.05
N THR A 435 11.48 4.48 21.97
CA THR A 435 12.06 4.20 23.29
C THR A 435 11.14 3.33 24.15
N ILE A 436 11.71 2.63 25.12
CA ILE A 436 10.94 1.90 26.14
C ILE A 436 9.97 2.86 26.85
N ARG A 437 10.43 4.07 27.19
CA ARG A 437 9.59 5.10 27.83
C ARG A 437 8.38 5.47 26.95
N GLU A 438 8.59 5.75 25.68
CA GLU A 438 7.51 6.05 24.72
C GLU A 438 6.52 4.91 24.63
N ASN A 439 6.99 3.67 24.61
CA ASN A 439 6.14 2.49 24.61
C ASN A 439 5.32 2.31 25.89
N LEU A 440 5.89 2.67 27.05
CA LEU A 440 5.19 2.58 28.34
C LEU A 440 4.14 3.67 28.51
N VAL A 441 4.49 4.93 28.21
CA VAL A 441 3.58 6.08 28.33
C VAL A 441 2.54 6.05 27.20
N PHE A 442 2.96 5.63 26.01
CA PHE A 442 2.16 5.55 24.79
C PHE A 442 1.42 6.87 24.50
N ASN A 443 0.10 6.89 24.49
CA ASN A 443 -0.72 8.06 24.14
C ASN A 443 -1.13 8.90 25.39
N GLN A 444 -0.51 8.66 26.57
CA GLN A 444 -0.83 9.39 27.77
C GLN A 444 0.04 10.64 27.89
N THR A 445 -0.56 11.75 28.34
CA THR A 445 0.14 12.99 28.67
C THR A 445 0.42 13.08 30.18
N ASP A 446 1.43 13.86 30.55
CA ASP A 446 1.73 14.21 31.95
C ASP A 446 2.11 13.05 32.90
N ILE A 447 2.63 11.94 32.34
CA ILE A 447 3.17 10.84 33.14
C ILE A 447 4.62 11.15 33.55
N SER A 448 4.82 11.22 34.89
CA SER A 448 6.17 11.48 35.42
C SER A 448 7.08 10.26 35.33
N ASP A 449 8.39 10.49 35.34
CA ASP A 449 9.39 9.42 35.29
C ASP A 449 9.31 8.53 36.54
N GLU A 450 8.94 9.10 37.70
CA GLU A 450 8.72 8.37 38.94
C GLU A 450 7.53 7.39 38.79
N ALA A 451 6.45 7.80 38.13
CA ALA A 451 5.31 6.93 37.86
C ALA A 451 5.70 5.77 36.94
N VAL A 452 6.49 6.05 35.89
CA VAL A 452 7.03 5.03 34.98
C VAL A 452 7.92 4.03 35.75
N GLU A 453 8.82 4.52 36.60
CA GLU A 453 9.65 3.65 37.45
C GLU A 453 8.81 2.84 38.45
N ALA A 454 7.81 3.43 39.05
CA ALA A 454 6.92 2.74 40.00
C ALA A 454 6.15 1.60 39.32
N ALA A 455 5.59 1.85 38.13
CA ALA A 455 4.87 0.84 37.35
C ALA A 455 5.79 -0.31 36.95
N THR A 456 6.99 -0.01 36.42
CA THR A 456 7.95 -1.04 36.00
C THR A 456 8.54 -1.84 37.18
N ARG A 457 8.69 -1.24 38.36
CA ARG A 457 9.05 -1.93 39.60
C ARG A 457 7.93 -2.86 40.04
N ALA A 458 6.68 -2.41 39.95
CA ALA A 458 5.50 -3.19 40.36
C ALA A 458 5.36 -4.49 39.56
N VAL A 459 5.70 -4.45 38.26
CA VAL A 459 5.68 -5.63 37.37
C VAL A 459 7.02 -6.38 37.30
N GLY A 460 8.07 -5.88 37.97
CA GLY A 460 9.37 -6.56 38.07
C GLY A 460 10.31 -6.38 36.88
N VAL A 461 10.02 -5.48 35.91
CA VAL A 461 10.84 -5.27 34.73
C VAL A 461 11.86 -4.12 34.85
N HIS A 462 11.75 -3.28 35.88
CA HIS A 462 12.61 -2.11 36.12
C HIS A 462 14.12 -2.47 36.09
N HIS A 463 14.51 -3.52 36.82
CA HIS A 463 15.92 -3.93 36.90
C HIS A 463 16.49 -4.27 35.53
N PHE A 464 15.74 -5.03 34.74
CA PHE A 464 16.11 -5.35 33.35
C PHE A 464 16.31 -4.08 32.54
N ILE A 465 15.35 -3.14 32.54
CA ILE A 465 15.46 -1.87 31.78
C ILE A 465 16.73 -1.11 32.18
N ARG A 466 17.08 -1.06 33.46
CA ARG A 466 18.28 -0.38 33.96
C ARG A 466 19.59 -1.08 33.57
N THR A 467 19.57 -2.34 33.16
CA THR A 467 20.74 -3.05 32.61
C THR A 467 21.00 -2.74 31.15
N LEU A 468 20.06 -2.16 30.45
CA LEU A 468 20.24 -1.74 29.07
C LEU A 468 21.12 -0.48 28.98
N PRO A 469 21.90 -0.30 27.90
CA PRO A 469 22.87 0.80 27.78
C PRO A 469 22.25 2.19 28.01
N ASN A 470 21.04 2.43 27.49
CA ASN A 470 20.32 3.70 27.60
C ASN A 470 19.13 3.65 28.57
N GLY A 471 18.97 2.57 29.35
CA GLY A 471 17.85 2.42 30.28
C GLY A 471 16.49 2.58 29.60
N TYR A 472 15.66 3.50 30.10
CA TYR A 472 14.33 3.80 29.55
C TYR A 472 14.35 4.46 28.17
N ASP A 473 15.46 5.11 27.79
CA ASP A 473 15.67 5.73 26.49
C ASP A 473 16.23 4.74 25.45
N THR A 474 16.32 3.46 25.79
CA THR A 474 16.68 2.40 24.83
C THR A 474 15.61 2.31 23.75
N VAL A 475 16.00 2.48 22.49
CA VAL A 475 15.12 2.36 21.33
C VAL A 475 14.88 0.87 21.06
N LEU A 476 13.62 0.50 20.94
CA LEU A 476 13.17 -0.83 20.54
C LEU A 476 13.13 -0.88 19.01
N ASP A 477 14.15 -1.45 18.44
CA ASP A 477 14.29 -1.72 17.01
C ASP A 477 14.71 -3.19 16.79
N ASP A 478 15.01 -3.58 15.56
CA ASP A 478 15.43 -4.93 15.22
C ASP A 478 16.76 -5.37 15.91
N SER A 479 17.53 -4.43 16.46
CA SER A 479 18.78 -4.69 17.15
C SER A 479 18.60 -5.09 18.63
N VAL A 480 17.47 -4.72 19.23
CA VAL A 480 17.14 -5.01 20.63
C VAL A 480 16.13 -6.17 20.71
N THR A 481 16.66 -7.38 20.94
CA THR A 481 15.81 -8.57 21.08
C THR A 481 15.29 -8.72 22.49
N LEU A 482 14.02 -8.38 22.70
CA LEU A 482 13.29 -8.67 23.95
C LEU A 482 12.70 -10.08 23.93
N SER A 483 12.76 -10.79 25.06
CA SER A 483 12.03 -12.05 25.21
C SER A 483 10.51 -11.80 25.21
N VAL A 484 9.73 -12.83 24.85
CA VAL A 484 8.25 -12.77 24.88
C VAL A 484 7.74 -12.30 26.25
N GLY A 485 8.30 -12.84 27.35
CA GLY A 485 7.94 -12.45 28.70
C GLY A 485 8.29 -10.99 29.04
N GLN A 486 9.44 -10.48 28.57
CA GLN A 486 9.81 -9.08 28.75
C GLN A 486 8.85 -8.15 28.00
N LYS A 487 8.48 -8.48 26.76
CA LYS A 487 7.45 -7.73 26.00
C LYS A 487 6.12 -7.72 26.75
N GLN A 488 5.70 -8.85 27.32
CA GLN A 488 4.48 -8.97 28.07
C GLN A 488 4.51 -8.13 29.35
N LEU A 489 5.60 -8.14 30.12
CA LEU A 489 5.76 -7.30 31.30
C LEU A 489 5.72 -5.80 30.96
N LEU A 490 6.28 -5.38 29.82
CA LEU A 490 6.18 -3.98 29.36
C LEU A 490 4.73 -3.60 29.01
N THR A 491 3.97 -4.48 28.36
CA THR A 491 2.55 -4.19 28.07
C THR A 491 1.68 -4.17 29.31
N ILE A 492 1.99 -5.01 30.33
CA ILE A 492 1.33 -4.93 31.65
C ILE A 492 1.68 -3.61 32.35
N ALA A 493 2.94 -3.17 32.29
CA ALA A 493 3.34 -1.88 32.85
C ALA A 493 2.62 -0.69 32.16
N ARG A 494 2.46 -0.75 30.83
CA ARG A 494 1.65 0.21 30.06
C ARG A 494 0.20 0.25 30.55
N ALA A 495 -0.43 -0.91 30.76
CA ALA A 495 -1.80 -1.00 31.28
C ALA A 495 -1.92 -0.48 32.73
N LEU A 496 -0.88 -0.68 33.53
CA LEU A 496 -0.83 -0.17 34.92
C LEU A 496 -0.74 1.36 34.93
N LEU A 497 0.03 1.96 34.06
CA LEU A 497 0.18 3.41 33.91
C LEU A 497 -1.12 4.08 33.46
N LYS A 498 -1.90 3.42 32.57
CA LYS A 498 -3.21 3.95 32.13
C LYS A 498 -4.23 4.05 33.26
N ASP A 499 -4.12 3.22 34.27
CA ASP A 499 -4.95 3.21 35.50
C ASP A 499 -6.47 3.26 35.27
N ALA A 500 -6.96 2.61 34.21
CA ALA A 500 -8.38 2.56 33.91
C ALA A 500 -9.14 1.64 34.87
N PRO A 501 -10.44 1.93 35.19
CA PRO A 501 -11.26 1.15 36.14
C PRO A 501 -11.67 -0.22 35.62
N LEU A 502 -11.65 -0.41 34.28
CA LEU A 502 -11.97 -1.66 33.62
C LEU A 502 -10.72 -2.26 32.96
N LEU A 503 -10.59 -3.56 33.05
CA LEU A 503 -9.43 -4.27 32.56
C LEU A 503 -9.85 -5.46 31.69
N ILE A 504 -9.19 -5.62 30.54
CA ILE A 504 -9.31 -6.80 29.70
C ILE A 504 -7.95 -7.49 29.64
N LEU A 505 -7.95 -8.79 29.94
CA LEU A 505 -6.76 -9.63 29.89
C LEU A 505 -7.03 -10.82 28.97
N ASP A 506 -6.21 -10.98 27.94
CA ASP A 506 -6.17 -12.19 27.13
C ASP A 506 -4.92 -13.01 27.50
N GLU A 507 -5.12 -14.10 28.23
CA GLU A 507 -4.07 -14.86 28.90
C GLU A 507 -3.57 -16.01 28.04
N ALA A 508 -2.49 -15.77 27.25
CA ALA A 508 -1.77 -16.84 26.59
C ALA A 508 -0.25 -16.68 26.81
N THR A 509 0.32 -17.58 27.60
CA THR A 509 1.75 -17.58 27.95
C THR A 509 2.45 -18.89 27.57
N SER A 510 2.05 -19.55 26.50
CA SER A 510 2.53 -20.87 26.10
C SER A 510 4.03 -20.97 25.73
N SER A 511 4.79 -19.87 25.81
CA SER A 511 6.20 -19.82 25.32
C SER A 511 7.16 -19.10 26.28
N VAL A 512 6.88 -19.11 27.59
CA VAL A 512 7.67 -18.39 28.59
C VAL A 512 8.22 -19.36 29.65
N ASP A 513 9.44 -19.14 30.14
CA ASP A 513 10.00 -19.94 31.22
C ASP A 513 9.24 -19.76 32.54
N THR A 514 9.27 -20.76 33.42
CA THR A 514 8.49 -20.82 34.67
C THR A 514 8.74 -19.61 35.58
N ARG A 515 9.95 -19.08 35.65
CA ARG A 515 10.27 -17.95 36.51
C ARG A 515 9.66 -16.65 35.99
N THR A 516 9.75 -16.44 34.69
CA THR A 516 9.13 -15.28 34.04
C THR A 516 7.61 -15.40 34.07
N GLU A 517 7.07 -16.61 33.96
CA GLU A 517 5.65 -16.89 34.11
C GLU A 517 5.10 -16.48 35.49
N GLU A 518 5.82 -16.83 36.59
CA GLU A 518 5.45 -16.38 37.95
C GLU A 518 5.47 -14.84 38.06
N LEU A 519 6.45 -14.17 37.43
CA LEU A 519 6.51 -12.70 37.43
C LEU A 519 5.32 -12.08 36.71
N ILE A 520 4.97 -12.63 35.52
CA ILE A 520 3.81 -12.19 34.75
C ILE A 520 2.52 -12.38 35.58
N GLN A 521 2.35 -13.53 36.23
CA GLN A 521 1.18 -13.80 37.05
C GLN A 521 1.06 -12.79 38.20
N LYS A 522 2.14 -12.54 38.95
CA LYS A 522 2.17 -11.52 39.99
C LYS A 522 1.85 -10.11 39.49
N ALA A 523 2.37 -9.78 38.30
CA ALA A 523 2.10 -8.51 37.64
C ALA A 523 0.62 -8.38 37.24
N MET A 524 0.03 -9.46 36.70
CA MET A 524 -1.41 -9.53 36.36
C MET A 524 -2.29 -9.40 37.61
N ASP A 525 -1.97 -10.14 38.69
CA ASP A 525 -2.72 -10.06 39.96
C ASP A 525 -2.69 -8.63 40.52
N LYS A 526 -1.52 -7.98 40.45
CA LYS A 526 -1.35 -6.57 40.85
C LYS A 526 -2.17 -5.62 39.98
N LEU A 527 -2.20 -5.86 38.66
CA LEU A 527 -2.96 -5.07 37.72
C LEU A 527 -4.48 -5.18 37.96
N MET A 528 -4.98 -6.35 38.39
CA MET A 528 -6.40 -6.60 38.66
C MET A 528 -6.89 -6.01 40.02
N GLU A 529 -5.99 -5.62 40.93
CA GLU A 529 -6.39 -5.08 42.26
C GLU A 529 -7.27 -3.83 42.12
N GLY A 530 -8.48 -3.89 42.66
CA GLY A 530 -9.41 -2.75 42.71
C GLY A 530 -10.13 -2.45 41.38
N ARG A 531 -9.89 -3.20 40.31
CA ARG A 531 -10.48 -3.01 39.00
C ARG A 531 -11.46 -4.12 38.63
N THR A 532 -12.48 -3.79 37.86
CA THR A 532 -13.33 -4.82 37.23
C THR A 532 -12.60 -5.42 36.06
N SER A 533 -12.30 -6.71 36.13
CA SER A 533 -11.42 -7.38 35.19
C SER A 533 -12.14 -8.47 34.41
N PHE A 534 -12.07 -8.44 33.10
CA PHE A 534 -12.53 -9.51 32.20
C PHE A 534 -11.30 -10.29 31.70
N VAL A 535 -11.23 -11.57 32.04
CA VAL A 535 -10.07 -12.41 31.74
C VAL A 535 -10.50 -13.56 30.82
N ILE A 536 -9.95 -13.66 29.62
CA ILE A 536 -10.04 -14.88 28.83
C ILE A 536 -9.04 -15.85 29.43
N ALA A 537 -9.56 -16.72 30.30
CA ALA A 537 -8.72 -17.52 31.15
C ALA A 537 -8.33 -18.85 30.45
N HIS A 538 -7.03 -19.06 30.33
CA HIS A 538 -6.40 -20.31 29.89
C HIS A 538 -5.64 -21.01 31.03
N ARG A 539 -5.58 -20.39 32.22
CA ARG A 539 -4.88 -20.91 33.39
C ARG A 539 -5.83 -21.26 34.51
N LEU A 540 -5.50 -22.37 35.15
CA LEU A 540 -6.26 -22.92 36.28
C LEU A 540 -6.37 -21.93 37.45
N SER A 541 -5.25 -21.27 37.81
CA SER A 541 -5.19 -20.32 38.90
C SER A 541 -6.12 -19.12 38.70
N THR A 542 -6.14 -18.57 37.49
CA THR A 542 -6.99 -17.43 37.15
C THR A 542 -8.48 -17.79 37.21
N ILE A 543 -8.85 -18.95 36.67
CA ILE A 543 -10.23 -19.44 36.69
C ILE A 543 -10.70 -19.68 38.11
N ARG A 544 -9.89 -20.34 38.94
CA ARG A 544 -10.24 -20.69 40.32
C ARG A 544 -10.42 -19.49 41.24
N ASN A 545 -9.64 -18.43 40.99
CA ASN A 545 -9.65 -17.22 41.81
C ASN A 545 -10.62 -16.15 41.27
N ALA A 546 -11.41 -16.41 40.24
CA ALA A 546 -12.41 -15.50 39.72
C ALA A 546 -13.65 -15.44 40.62
N ASP A 547 -14.19 -14.22 40.78
CA ASP A 547 -15.43 -13.99 41.51
C ASP A 547 -16.67 -14.47 40.73
N LEU A 548 -16.58 -14.39 39.41
CA LEU A 548 -17.61 -14.84 38.49
C LEU A 548 -16.94 -15.55 37.29
N ILE A 549 -17.41 -16.73 36.97
CA ILE A 549 -17.01 -17.51 35.81
C ILE A 549 -18.20 -17.53 34.84
N LEU A 550 -17.98 -17.10 33.61
CA LEU A 550 -18.93 -17.20 32.50
C LEU A 550 -18.48 -18.33 31.57
N VAL A 551 -19.25 -19.42 31.55
CA VAL A 551 -18.94 -20.59 30.74
C VAL A 551 -19.65 -20.49 29.41
N MET A 552 -18.88 -20.32 28.34
CA MET A 552 -19.38 -20.13 27.00
C MET A 552 -19.29 -21.41 26.17
N LYS A 553 -20.35 -21.71 25.43
CA LYS A 553 -20.40 -22.75 24.40
C LYS A 553 -21.30 -22.28 23.26
N ASP A 554 -20.82 -22.43 22.04
CA ASP A 554 -21.58 -22.10 20.82
C ASP A 554 -22.26 -20.72 20.88
N GLY A 555 -21.53 -19.71 21.36
CA GLY A 555 -21.98 -18.32 21.43
C GLY A 555 -22.96 -17.97 22.54
N ASN A 556 -23.23 -18.89 23.47
CA ASN A 556 -24.13 -18.68 24.62
C ASN A 556 -23.40 -18.87 25.94
N ILE A 557 -23.88 -18.20 26.99
CA ILE A 557 -23.52 -18.57 28.36
C ILE A 557 -24.39 -19.78 28.74
N ILE A 558 -23.74 -20.90 29.04
CA ILE A 558 -24.42 -22.12 29.46
C ILE A 558 -24.41 -22.31 30.98
N GLU A 559 -23.40 -21.78 31.64
CA GLU A 559 -23.27 -21.82 33.10
C GLU A 559 -22.61 -20.52 33.57
N GLN A 560 -22.98 -20.05 34.76
CA GLN A 560 -22.37 -18.91 35.42
C GLN A 560 -22.36 -19.07 36.94
N GLY A 561 -21.30 -18.65 37.61
CA GLY A 561 -21.14 -18.77 39.06
C GLY A 561 -19.68 -18.73 39.48
N ASN A 562 -19.38 -18.97 40.75
CA ASN A 562 -17.99 -19.13 41.18
C ASN A 562 -17.49 -20.56 41.00
N HIS A 563 -16.20 -20.79 41.16
CA HIS A 563 -15.57 -22.11 40.99
C HIS A 563 -16.24 -23.22 41.79
N GLN A 564 -16.55 -22.98 43.09
CA GLN A 564 -17.13 -24.00 43.95
C GLN A 564 -18.57 -24.35 43.56
N GLU A 565 -19.37 -23.35 43.20
CA GLU A 565 -20.74 -23.52 42.71
C GLU A 565 -20.77 -24.36 41.45
N LEU A 566 -19.95 -23.99 40.44
CA LEU A 566 -19.91 -24.69 39.16
C LEU A 566 -19.37 -26.12 39.26
N MET A 567 -18.36 -26.36 40.10
CA MET A 567 -17.86 -27.71 40.36
C MET A 567 -18.93 -28.58 41.04
N SER A 568 -19.73 -28.03 41.95
CA SER A 568 -20.78 -28.76 42.66
C SER A 568 -21.94 -29.19 41.74
N GLN A 569 -22.16 -28.43 40.64
CA GLN A 569 -23.20 -28.74 39.64
C GLN A 569 -22.86 -29.94 38.75
N ASN A 570 -21.57 -30.38 38.71
CA ASN A 570 -21.07 -31.42 37.84
C ASN A 570 -21.50 -31.25 36.36
N GLY A 571 -21.53 -29.97 35.92
CA GLY A 571 -21.93 -29.58 34.57
C GLY A 571 -20.75 -29.47 33.59
N PHE A 572 -20.97 -28.73 32.51
CA PHE A 572 -19.97 -28.56 31.46
C PHE A 572 -18.65 -27.93 31.97
N TYR A 573 -18.76 -27.03 32.96
CA TYR A 573 -17.56 -26.43 33.59
C TYR A 573 -16.73 -27.49 34.31
N ALA A 574 -17.35 -28.39 35.08
CA ALA A 574 -16.65 -29.44 35.81
C ALA A 574 -15.96 -30.40 34.84
N ASP A 575 -16.64 -30.75 33.74
CA ASP A 575 -16.07 -31.61 32.69
C ASP A 575 -14.87 -30.91 32.01
N LEU A 576 -15.00 -29.62 31.64
CA LEU A 576 -13.94 -28.84 31.05
C LEU A 576 -12.74 -28.74 31.99
N TYR A 577 -12.99 -28.42 33.25
CA TYR A 577 -11.98 -28.31 34.28
C TYR A 577 -11.22 -29.64 34.46
N ASN A 578 -11.92 -30.74 34.60
CA ASN A 578 -11.32 -32.07 34.79
C ASN A 578 -10.56 -32.55 33.55
N SER A 579 -11.03 -32.24 32.37
CA SER A 579 -10.36 -32.68 31.12
C SER A 579 -9.10 -31.91 30.77
N GLN A 580 -9.05 -30.60 31.09
CA GLN A 580 -7.92 -29.74 30.71
C GLN A 580 -6.85 -29.64 31.81
N PHE A 581 -7.22 -29.81 33.10
CA PHE A 581 -6.36 -29.43 34.20
C PHE A 581 -6.06 -30.57 35.21
N THR A 582 -6.59 -31.78 35.02
CA THR A 582 -6.28 -32.92 35.91
C THR A 582 -4.90 -33.51 35.59
N GLU A 583 -4.36 -33.31 34.40
CA GLU A 583 -3.02 -33.78 34.00
C GLU A 583 -1.86 -32.96 34.59
N GLU A 584 -2.10 -31.72 35.06
CA GLU A 584 -1.03 -30.89 35.65
C GLU A 584 -0.74 -31.19 37.14
N VAL A 585 -1.49 -32.02 37.79
CA VAL A 585 -1.38 -32.33 39.25
C VAL A 585 -0.80 -33.72 39.53
N ALA A 586 -0.41 -34.51 38.50
CA ALA A 586 0.16 -35.86 38.66
C ALA A 586 1.69 -35.88 38.54
#